data_2f12c5b015d95b8c6113d116ff589bbe
#
_entry.id   2f12c5b015d95b8c6113d116ff589bbe
#
_cell.length_a   1.000
_cell.length_b   1.000
_cell.length_c   1.000
_cell.angle_alpha   90.00
_cell.angle_beta   90.00
_cell.angle_gamma   90.00
#
_symmetry.space_group_name_H-M   'P 1'
#
loop_
_entity.id
_entity.type
_entity.pdbx_description
1 polymer ?
#
loop_
_entity_poly.entity_id
_entity_poly.type
_entity_poly.pdbx_seq_one_letter_code
_entity_poly.pdbx_strand_id
1 'polypeptide(L)'
;MGKSKERMDESILVCVYYGPNGERLIQRGCKIAKMLDCPLYILTVDPKPLDDLDAEKSSYIAKWKELADKHGADAFIIKDNETKPISKVIAGVAREKSITQIILGQTAQSRWEQMTKGSIINSLLKEIPFVDLHIISVARFLKNPEGAYEKGVRAYLVKEGNGYRIIFNHTKQVAYEGIFFKECGTDFNNGLFKFMKDNETLQVLVHEDFITDLTNVSMDTNVDNDDFL
;
A
#
# COMPACT_ATOMS: atom_id res chain seq x y z
N MET A 1 -26.64 5.97 -40.10
CA MET A 1 -25.20 5.71 -40.22
C MET A 1 -24.58 5.93 -38.87
N GLY A 2 -24.44 4.85 -38.09
CA GLY A 2 -23.73 4.89 -36.78
C GLY A 2 -22.24 5.06 -37.06
N LYS A 3 -21.61 6.12 -36.55
CA LYS A 3 -20.17 6.19 -36.46
C LYS A 3 -19.72 5.02 -35.62
N SER A 4 -19.01 4.03 -36.20
CA SER A 4 -18.25 3.07 -35.41
C SER A 4 -17.26 3.91 -34.60
N LYS A 5 -17.42 3.93 -33.28
CA LYS A 5 -16.39 4.45 -32.41
C LYS A 5 -15.17 3.54 -32.63
N GLU A 6 -14.15 4.08 -33.30
CA GLU A 6 -12.87 3.40 -33.37
C GLU A 6 -12.42 3.21 -31.91
N ARG A 7 -12.30 1.96 -31.49
CA ARG A 7 -11.76 1.59 -30.18
C ARG A 7 -10.33 2.13 -30.16
N MET A 8 -9.97 2.91 -29.14
CA MET A 8 -8.58 3.35 -28.99
C MET A 8 -7.70 2.12 -28.79
N ASP A 9 -6.53 2.08 -29.45
CA ASP A 9 -5.52 1.02 -29.29
C ASP A 9 -4.82 1.11 -27.91
N GLU A 10 -5.64 1.24 -26.86
CA GLU A 10 -5.22 1.33 -25.48
C GLU A 10 -5.54 0.05 -24.73
N SER A 11 -4.74 -0.28 -23.75
CA SER A 11 -4.92 -1.43 -22.86
C SER A 11 -4.35 -1.12 -21.47
N ILE A 12 -5.15 -1.33 -20.44
CA ILE A 12 -4.84 -0.91 -19.08
C ILE A 12 -4.53 -2.12 -18.19
N LEU A 13 -3.44 -2.04 -17.43
CA LEU A 13 -3.09 -2.97 -16.38
C LEU A 13 -3.13 -2.26 -15.02
N VAL A 14 -3.96 -2.74 -14.10
CA VAL A 14 -3.97 -2.28 -12.71
C VAL A 14 -3.18 -3.26 -11.86
N CYS A 15 -2.10 -2.79 -11.25
CA CYS A 15 -1.32 -3.58 -10.32
C CYS A 15 -1.80 -3.33 -8.90
N VAL A 16 -2.27 -4.40 -8.23
CA VAL A 16 -2.72 -4.36 -6.84
C VAL A 16 -1.79 -5.16 -5.96
N TYR A 17 -1.61 -4.69 -4.74
CA TYR A 17 -0.86 -5.37 -3.68
C TYR A 17 -1.67 -5.35 -2.40
N TYR A 18 -1.45 -6.33 -1.54
CA TYR A 18 -2.22 -6.53 -0.31
C TYR A 18 -2.34 -5.25 0.51
N GLY A 19 -3.55 -5.03 1.04
CA GLY A 19 -3.89 -3.86 1.80
C GLY A 19 -5.15 -3.14 1.29
N PRO A 20 -5.63 -2.12 2.00
CA PRO A 20 -6.94 -1.51 1.78
C PRO A 20 -7.04 -0.69 0.47
N ASN A 21 -5.93 -0.43 -0.20
CA ASN A 21 -5.90 0.45 -1.37
C ASN A 21 -6.22 -0.25 -2.70
N GLY A 22 -6.21 -1.61 -2.74
CA GLY A 22 -6.43 -2.37 -3.97
C GLY A 22 -7.76 -2.07 -4.64
N GLU A 23 -8.84 -1.97 -3.87
CA GLU A 23 -10.18 -1.65 -4.38
C GLU A 23 -10.23 -0.28 -5.07
N ARG A 24 -9.61 0.74 -4.45
CA ARG A 24 -9.53 2.09 -5.02
C ARG A 24 -8.79 2.10 -6.35
N LEU A 25 -7.70 1.33 -6.45
CA LEU A 25 -6.93 1.22 -7.70
C LEU A 25 -7.75 0.54 -8.79
N ILE A 26 -8.42 -0.58 -8.48
CA ILE A 26 -9.32 -1.28 -9.41
C ILE A 26 -10.42 -0.36 -9.89
N GLN A 27 -11.13 0.31 -8.99
CA GLN A 27 -12.20 1.25 -9.35
C GLN A 27 -11.69 2.39 -10.25
N ARG A 28 -10.48 2.89 -9.98
CA ARG A 28 -9.85 3.94 -10.80
C ARG A 28 -9.53 3.42 -12.20
N GLY A 29 -8.94 2.24 -12.30
CA GLY A 29 -8.65 1.57 -13.58
C GLY A 29 -9.90 1.31 -14.39
N CYS A 30 -10.93 0.77 -13.78
CA CYS A 30 -12.24 0.53 -14.41
C CYS A 30 -12.84 1.82 -14.98
N LYS A 31 -12.72 2.93 -14.23
CA LYS A 31 -13.23 4.22 -14.69
C LYS A 31 -12.50 4.73 -15.92
N ILE A 32 -11.17 4.59 -15.95
CA ILE A 32 -10.35 5.00 -17.09
C ILE A 32 -10.60 4.08 -18.29
N ALA A 33 -10.61 2.76 -18.10
CA ALA A 33 -10.87 1.80 -19.17
C ALA A 33 -12.23 2.02 -19.84
N LYS A 34 -13.28 2.30 -19.03
CA LYS A 34 -14.61 2.65 -19.58
C LYS A 34 -14.62 3.95 -20.37
N MET A 35 -13.84 4.95 -19.95
CA MET A 35 -13.74 6.22 -20.68
C MET A 35 -13.03 6.07 -22.02
N LEU A 36 -12.01 5.21 -22.07
CA LEU A 36 -11.21 4.94 -23.27
C LEU A 36 -11.80 3.82 -24.15
N ASP A 37 -12.81 3.10 -23.65
CA ASP A 37 -13.39 1.91 -24.30
C ASP A 37 -12.32 0.86 -24.65
N CYS A 38 -11.46 0.54 -23.67
CA CYS A 38 -10.29 -0.32 -23.86
C CYS A 38 -10.26 -1.50 -22.86
N PRO A 39 -9.48 -2.57 -23.17
CA PRO A 39 -9.31 -3.70 -22.28
C PRO A 39 -8.71 -3.32 -20.93
N LEU A 40 -9.18 -3.99 -19.87
CA LEU A 40 -8.73 -3.83 -18.51
C LEU A 40 -8.26 -5.17 -17.92
N TYR A 41 -7.04 -5.19 -17.45
CA TYR A 41 -6.45 -6.30 -16.74
C TYR A 41 -6.09 -5.89 -15.30
N ILE A 42 -6.27 -6.81 -14.35
CA ILE A 42 -5.88 -6.60 -12.97
C ILE A 42 -4.83 -7.64 -12.62
N LEU A 43 -3.72 -7.21 -12.04
CA LEU A 43 -2.59 -8.07 -11.70
C LEU A 43 -2.26 -7.96 -10.21
N THR A 44 -2.12 -9.12 -9.56
CA THR A 44 -1.41 -9.24 -8.29
C THR A 44 -0.21 -10.16 -8.44
N VAL A 45 0.89 -9.84 -7.76
CA VAL A 45 2.14 -10.60 -7.79
C VAL A 45 2.55 -10.97 -6.37
N ASP A 46 2.77 -12.25 -6.11
CA ASP A 46 3.26 -12.73 -4.82
C ASP A 46 4.50 -13.62 -5.02
N PRO A 47 5.55 -13.49 -4.19
CA PRO A 47 6.70 -14.39 -4.21
C PRO A 47 6.39 -15.78 -3.66
N LYS A 48 5.28 -15.94 -2.92
CA LYS A 48 4.84 -17.22 -2.36
C LYS A 48 3.81 -17.90 -3.24
N PRO A 49 3.71 -19.25 -3.18
CA PRO A 49 2.61 -19.97 -3.78
C PRO A 49 1.26 -19.52 -3.20
N LEU A 50 0.20 -19.58 -4.00
CA LEU A 50 -1.17 -19.27 -3.57
C LEU A 50 -1.62 -20.11 -2.36
N ASP A 51 -1.19 -21.37 -2.31
CA ASP A 51 -1.53 -22.30 -1.22
C ASP A 51 -0.85 -21.92 0.11
N ASP A 52 0.18 -21.09 0.07
CA ASP A 52 0.93 -20.58 1.24
C ASP A 52 0.49 -19.18 1.70
N LEU A 53 -0.58 -18.65 1.12
CA LEU A 53 -1.10 -17.35 1.53
C LEU A 53 -1.89 -17.48 2.84
N ASP A 54 -1.72 -16.49 3.71
CA ASP A 54 -2.55 -16.37 4.91
C ASP A 54 -4.00 -16.00 4.57
N ALA A 55 -4.89 -16.16 5.55
CA ALA A 55 -6.32 -15.92 5.37
C ALA A 55 -6.64 -14.47 4.96
N GLU A 56 -5.85 -13.50 5.43
CA GLU A 56 -6.03 -12.09 5.12
C GLU A 56 -5.71 -11.83 3.63
N LYS A 57 -4.58 -12.29 3.14
CA LYS A 57 -4.20 -12.16 1.73
C LYS A 57 -5.18 -12.86 0.80
N SER A 58 -5.62 -14.05 1.17
CA SER A 58 -6.63 -14.81 0.42
C SER A 58 -7.95 -14.05 0.32
N SER A 59 -8.36 -13.38 1.41
CA SER A 59 -9.56 -12.53 1.44
C SER A 59 -9.44 -11.33 0.48
N TYR A 60 -8.28 -10.66 0.44
CA TYR A 60 -8.04 -9.58 -0.53
C TYR A 60 -8.18 -10.07 -1.97
N ILE A 61 -7.56 -11.21 -2.31
CA ILE A 61 -7.61 -11.78 -3.67
C ILE A 61 -9.06 -12.08 -4.06
N ALA A 62 -9.83 -12.73 -3.19
CA ALA A 62 -11.24 -13.07 -3.44
C ALA A 62 -12.06 -11.80 -3.70
N LYS A 63 -11.90 -10.78 -2.87
CA LYS A 63 -12.62 -9.51 -2.98
C LYS A 63 -12.24 -8.73 -4.25
N TRP A 64 -10.96 -8.71 -4.62
CA TRP A 64 -10.50 -8.04 -5.83
C TRP A 64 -10.98 -8.75 -7.09
N LYS A 65 -11.04 -10.08 -7.07
CA LYS A 65 -11.57 -10.87 -8.18
C LYS A 65 -13.06 -10.60 -8.38
N GLU A 66 -13.85 -10.60 -7.31
CA GLU A 66 -15.26 -10.22 -7.35
C GLU A 66 -15.45 -8.80 -7.91
N LEU A 67 -14.61 -7.85 -7.47
CA LEU A 67 -14.66 -6.47 -7.94
C LEU A 67 -14.28 -6.35 -9.42
N ALA A 68 -13.28 -7.10 -9.87
CA ALA A 68 -12.87 -7.17 -11.26
C ALA A 68 -14.01 -7.66 -12.16
N ASP A 69 -14.63 -8.78 -11.78
CA ASP A 69 -15.77 -9.37 -12.49
C ASP A 69 -16.97 -8.41 -12.54
N LYS A 70 -17.31 -7.79 -11.40
CA LYS A 70 -18.39 -6.80 -11.28
C LYS A 70 -18.21 -5.60 -12.22
N HIS A 71 -16.98 -5.17 -12.41
CA HIS A 71 -16.67 -4.02 -13.27
C HIS A 71 -16.34 -4.36 -14.72
N GLY A 72 -16.35 -5.65 -15.08
CA GLY A 72 -16.13 -6.12 -16.44
C GLY A 72 -14.66 -6.02 -16.86
N ALA A 73 -13.72 -6.37 -15.97
CA ALA A 73 -12.33 -6.53 -16.34
C ALA A 73 -12.17 -7.76 -17.26
N ASP A 74 -11.31 -7.66 -18.27
CA ASP A 74 -11.05 -8.74 -19.22
C ASP A 74 -10.35 -9.93 -18.56
N ALA A 75 -9.49 -9.69 -17.56
CA ALA A 75 -8.94 -10.74 -16.73
C ALA A 75 -8.43 -10.23 -15.37
N PHE A 76 -8.53 -11.10 -14.37
CA PHE A 76 -7.81 -11.00 -13.10
C PHE A 76 -6.64 -11.99 -13.12
N ILE A 77 -5.42 -11.48 -13.12
CA ILE A 77 -4.19 -12.24 -13.28
C ILE A 77 -3.50 -12.36 -11.93
N ILE A 78 -3.17 -13.59 -11.54
CA ILE A 78 -2.34 -13.86 -10.38
C ILE A 78 -1.00 -14.43 -10.87
N LYS A 79 0.07 -13.82 -10.42
CA LYS A 79 1.43 -14.35 -10.57
C LYS A 79 1.95 -14.67 -9.18
N ASP A 80 1.93 -15.93 -8.84
CA ASP A 80 2.43 -16.48 -7.57
C ASP A 80 3.73 -17.24 -7.75
N ASN A 81 4.35 -17.60 -6.64
CA ASN A 81 5.61 -18.33 -6.61
C ASN A 81 6.74 -17.65 -7.44
N GLU A 82 6.73 -16.34 -7.46
CA GLU A 82 7.64 -15.55 -8.31
C GLU A 82 8.99 -15.30 -7.62
N THR A 83 10.04 -15.77 -8.25
CA THR A 83 11.42 -15.56 -7.79
C THR A 83 12.08 -14.33 -8.42
N LYS A 84 11.45 -13.76 -9.45
CA LYS A 84 11.93 -12.58 -10.17
C LYS A 84 11.51 -11.29 -9.45
N PRO A 85 12.25 -10.17 -9.62
CA PRO A 85 11.79 -8.88 -9.16
C PRO A 85 10.40 -8.53 -9.71
N ILE A 86 9.54 -7.98 -8.88
CA ILE A 86 8.14 -7.64 -9.21
C ILE A 86 8.05 -6.80 -10.50
N SER A 87 8.97 -5.83 -10.70
CA SER A 87 9.02 -5.03 -11.92
C SER A 87 9.18 -5.86 -13.19
N LYS A 88 9.98 -6.94 -13.15
CA LYS A 88 10.16 -7.84 -14.30
C LYS A 88 8.93 -8.70 -14.56
N VAL A 89 8.22 -9.10 -13.51
CA VAL A 89 6.96 -9.86 -13.63
C VAL A 89 5.90 -8.97 -14.26
N ILE A 90 5.71 -7.75 -13.73
CA ILE A 90 4.77 -6.77 -14.29
C ILE A 90 5.10 -6.46 -15.77
N ALA A 91 6.39 -6.21 -16.07
CA ALA A 91 6.82 -5.95 -17.44
C ALA A 91 6.57 -7.14 -18.39
N GLY A 92 6.72 -8.38 -17.90
CA GLY A 92 6.38 -9.58 -18.63
C GLY A 92 4.90 -9.63 -19.02
N VAL A 93 4.01 -9.41 -18.03
CA VAL A 93 2.56 -9.37 -18.26
C VAL A 93 2.18 -8.21 -19.18
N ALA A 94 2.80 -7.05 -19.01
CA ALA A 94 2.55 -5.89 -19.87
C ALA A 94 2.86 -6.18 -21.34
N ARG A 95 3.98 -6.84 -21.62
CA ARG A 95 4.32 -7.27 -22.99
C ARG A 95 3.37 -8.34 -23.52
N GLU A 96 3.03 -9.35 -22.71
CA GLU A 96 2.11 -10.45 -23.08
C GLU A 96 0.73 -9.93 -23.48
N LYS A 97 0.22 -8.93 -22.74
CA LYS A 97 -1.12 -8.37 -22.95
C LYS A 97 -1.14 -7.09 -23.78
N SER A 98 0.00 -6.69 -24.35
CA SER A 98 0.13 -5.45 -25.14
C SER A 98 -0.39 -4.23 -24.35
N ILE A 99 0.00 -4.12 -23.08
CA ILE A 99 -0.43 -3.05 -22.19
C ILE A 99 0.23 -1.74 -22.62
N THR A 100 -0.56 -0.68 -22.72
CA THR A 100 -0.10 0.68 -23.00
C THR A 100 -0.05 1.56 -21.75
N GLN A 101 -0.87 1.25 -20.75
CA GLN A 101 -0.97 2.04 -19.51
C GLN A 101 -0.97 1.13 -18.28
N ILE A 102 -0.15 1.45 -17.28
CA ILE A 102 -0.13 0.75 -16.00
C ILE A 102 -0.53 1.69 -14.87
N ILE A 103 -1.46 1.24 -14.04
CA ILE A 103 -1.91 1.96 -12.85
C ILE A 103 -1.31 1.30 -11.62
N LEU A 104 -0.60 2.08 -10.82
CA LEU A 104 0.06 1.66 -9.58
C LEU A 104 -0.37 2.54 -8.42
N GLY A 105 -0.48 1.95 -7.23
CA GLY A 105 -0.54 2.69 -5.98
C GLY A 105 0.86 2.95 -5.43
N GLN A 106 1.13 4.16 -4.98
CA GLN A 106 2.37 4.47 -4.29
C GLN A 106 2.13 5.40 -3.11
N THR A 107 2.75 5.04 -1.98
CA THR A 107 2.93 5.95 -0.84
C THR A 107 4.18 6.79 -1.05
N ALA A 108 4.29 7.92 -0.36
CA ALA A 108 5.56 8.65 -0.31
C ALA A 108 6.67 7.74 0.26
N GLN A 109 7.78 7.63 -0.45
CA GLN A 109 8.94 6.88 -0.02
C GLN A 109 10.00 7.83 0.54
N SER A 110 10.72 7.40 1.59
CA SER A 110 11.86 8.14 2.07
C SER A 110 13.03 8.10 1.08
N ARG A 111 13.92 9.09 1.17
CA ARG A 111 15.15 9.08 0.37
C ARG A 111 16.01 7.84 0.63
N TRP A 112 16.00 7.34 1.86
CA TRP A 112 16.77 6.18 2.26
C TRP A 112 16.27 4.90 1.59
N GLU A 113 14.98 4.74 1.47
CA GLU A 113 14.36 3.60 0.80
C GLU A 113 14.57 3.60 -0.71
N GLN A 114 14.49 4.77 -1.33
CA GLN A 114 14.82 4.91 -2.74
C GLN A 114 16.27 4.50 -3.00
N MET A 115 17.18 4.77 -2.06
CA MET A 115 18.60 4.40 -2.19
C MET A 115 18.84 2.90 -1.93
N THR A 116 18.12 2.28 -1.02
CA THR A 116 18.40 0.89 -0.60
C THR A 116 17.62 -0.17 -1.40
N LYS A 117 16.35 0.09 -1.71
CA LYS A 117 15.47 -0.88 -2.41
C LYS A 117 15.20 -0.50 -3.87
N GLY A 118 15.55 0.70 -4.28
CA GLY A 118 15.22 1.24 -5.59
C GLY A 118 13.72 1.54 -5.73
N SER A 119 13.37 2.38 -6.70
CA SER A 119 11.97 2.66 -7.01
C SER A 119 11.45 1.64 -8.02
N ILE A 120 10.33 0.98 -7.70
CA ILE A 120 9.63 0.11 -8.66
C ILE A 120 9.26 0.87 -9.93
N ILE A 121 8.93 2.17 -9.80
CA ILE A 121 8.63 3.05 -10.93
C ILE A 121 9.83 3.17 -11.85
N ASN A 122 11.01 3.50 -11.30
CA ASN A 122 12.23 3.61 -12.09
C ASN A 122 12.62 2.28 -12.75
N SER A 123 12.36 1.16 -12.07
CA SER A 123 12.60 -0.16 -12.62
C SER A 123 11.64 -0.47 -13.77
N LEU A 124 10.37 -0.13 -13.64
CA LEU A 124 9.38 -0.29 -14.71
C LEU A 124 9.69 0.58 -15.92
N LEU A 125 10.02 1.86 -15.73
CA LEU A 125 10.41 2.76 -16.81
C LEU A 125 11.63 2.25 -17.61
N LYS A 126 12.55 1.52 -16.97
CA LYS A 126 13.66 0.87 -17.67
C LYS A 126 13.23 -0.38 -18.43
N GLU A 127 12.36 -1.20 -17.83
CA GLU A 127 11.91 -2.48 -18.42
C GLU A 127 10.92 -2.27 -19.58
N ILE A 128 10.04 -1.27 -19.47
CA ILE A 128 8.94 -0.99 -20.42
C ILE A 128 8.84 0.52 -20.72
N PRO A 129 9.83 1.12 -21.40
CA PRO A 129 9.92 2.56 -21.58
C PRO A 129 8.80 3.19 -22.42
N PHE A 130 8.00 2.37 -23.11
CA PHE A 130 6.89 2.83 -23.98
C PHE A 130 5.51 2.64 -23.35
N VAL A 131 5.45 2.30 -22.06
CA VAL A 131 4.21 2.13 -21.32
C VAL A 131 4.01 3.31 -20.37
N ASP A 132 2.87 3.94 -20.41
CA ASP A 132 2.53 5.05 -19.53
C ASP A 132 2.26 4.55 -18.11
N LEU A 133 2.81 5.24 -17.11
CA LEU A 133 2.62 4.90 -15.69
C LEU A 133 1.73 5.93 -15.00
N HIS A 134 0.57 5.50 -14.52
CA HIS A 134 -0.34 6.27 -13.69
C HIS A 134 -0.07 5.96 -12.22
N ILE A 135 0.57 6.88 -11.54
CA ILE A 135 0.88 6.74 -10.12
C ILE A 135 -0.25 7.35 -9.30
N ILE A 136 -0.99 6.50 -8.63
CA ILE A 136 -2.07 6.92 -7.74
C ILE A 136 -1.51 7.06 -6.34
N SER A 137 -1.56 8.27 -5.79
CA SER A 137 -1.25 8.47 -4.38
C SER A 137 -2.25 7.68 -3.53
N VAL A 138 -1.75 6.73 -2.80
CA VAL A 138 -2.52 5.95 -1.84
C VAL A 138 -2.20 6.49 -0.46
N ALA A 139 -3.20 7.10 0.18
CA ALA A 139 -3.07 7.53 1.56
C ALA A 139 -2.99 6.29 2.45
N ARG A 140 -2.09 6.30 3.42
CA ARG A 140 -2.11 5.33 4.51
C ARG A 140 -3.37 5.60 5.33
N PHE A 141 -4.43 4.85 5.11
CA PHE A 141 -5.63 4.95 5.92
C PHE A 141 -5.44 4.15 7.21
N LEU A 142 -5.17 4.85 8.28
CA LEU A 142 -5.29 4.35 9.64
C LEU A 142 -6.79 4.31 10.04
N LYS A 143 -7.59 3.49 9.36
CA LYS A 143 -8.99 3.26 9.70
C LYS A 143 -9.20 1.82 10.12
N ASN A 144 -8.72 1.46 11.23
CA ASN A 144 -9.15 0.46 12.22
C ASN A 144 -7.95 0.04 13.07
N PRO A 145 -8.00 0.24 14.39
CA PRO A 145 -6.88 -0.11 15.28
C PRO A 145 -6.65 -1.62 15.39
N GLU A 146 -7.67 -2.43 15.21
CA GLU A 146 -7.58 -3.89 15.32
C GLU A 146 -7.20 -4.51 13.98
N GLY A 147 -5.93 -4.90 13.85
CA GLY A 147 -5.35 -5.50 12.64
C GLY A 147 -4.53 -4.57 11.75
N ALA A 148 -4.52 -3.25 12.03
CA ALA A 148 -3.71 -2.29 11.28
C ALA A 148 -2.23 -2.29 11.71
N TYR A 149 -1.93 -2.87 12.87
CA TYR A 149 -0.61 -2.83 13.48
C TYR A 149 -0.08 -4.22 13.81
N GLU A 150 1.24 -4.37 13.70
CA GLU A 150 1.95 -5.55 14.19
C GLU A 150 1.94 -5.57 15.73
N LYS A 151 2.33 -6.70 16.30
CA LYS A 151 2.51 -6.82 17.76
C LYS A 151 3.48 -5.75 18.27
N GLY A 152 3.08 -5.05 19.33
CA GLY A 152 3.88 -3.98 19.90
C GLY A 152 5.26 -4.46 20.37
N VAL A 153 6.28 -3.67 20.07
CA VAL A 153 7.67 -3.90 20.49
C VAL A 153 8.17 -2.75 21.33
N ARG A 154 9.05 -3.05 22.27
CA ARG A 154 9.69 -2.01 23.06
C ARG A 154 10.57 -1.12 22.18
N ALA A 155 10.42 0.19 22.31
CA ALA A 155 11.19 1.16 21.55
C ALA A 155 11.44 2.42 22.40
N TYR A 156 12.30 3.27 21.90
CA TYR A 156 12.78 4.45 22.60
C TYR A 156 12.77 5.66 21.67
N LEU A 157 12.47 6.83 22.22
CA LEU A 157 12.61 8.10 21.51
C LEU A 157 13.89 8.80 21.93
N VAL A 158 14.65 9.23 20.95
CA VAL A 158 15.83 10.08 21.12
C VAL A 158 15.55 11.42 20.46
N LYS A 159 15.90 12.50 21.14
CA LYS A 159 15.72 13.84 20.57
C LYS A 159 16.67 14.04 19.39
N GLU A 160 16.11 14.46 18.25
CA GLU A 160 16.86 14.76 17.04
C GLU A 160 16.29 16.02 16.35
N GLY A 161 17.06 17.07 16.31
CA GLY A 161 16.61 18.36 15.78
C GLY A 161 15.38 18.91 16.50
N ASN A 162 14.34 19.21 15.72
CA ASN A 162 13.06 19.71 16.26
C ASN A 162 12.06 18.59 16.61
N GLY A 163 12.45 17.32 16.52
CA GLY A 163 11.58 16.18 16.79
C GLY A 163 12.28 15.07 17.54
N TYR A 164 11.79 13.86 17.32
CA TYR A 164 12.30 12.65 17.95
C TYR A 164 12.44 11.54 16.91
N ARG A 165 13.52 10.77 17.04
CA ARG A 165 13.71 9.54 16.27
C ARG A 165 13.38 8.33 17.14
N ILE A 166 12.67 7.35 16.57
CA ILE A 166 12.45 6.06 17.23
C ILE A 166 13.67 5.17 17.00
N ILE A 167 14.08 4.48 18.05
CA ILE A 167 15.16 3.48 18.03
C ILE A 167 14.73 2.25 18.84
N PHE A 168 15.29 1.09 18.49
CA PHE A 168 14.93 -0.19 19.13
C PHE A 168 15.98 -0.69 20.14
N ASN A 169 17.12 -0.03 20.20
CA ASN A 169 18.17 -0.34 21.17
C ASN A 169 18.29 0.82 22.17
N HIS A 170 18.36 0.48 23.45
CA HIS A 170 18.51 1.48 24.50
C HIS A 170 19.85 2.22 24.38
N THR A 171 19.83 3.54 24.49
CA THR A 171 21.02 4.40 24.51
C THR A 171 20.97 5.36 25.70
N LYS A 172 22.10 6.02 26.03
CA LYS A 172 22.17 7.00 27.13
C LYS A 172 21.37 8.28 26.87
N GLN A 173 20.87 8.49 25.64
CA GLN A 173 20.19 9.73 25.20
C GLN A 173 18.68 9.52 25.03
N VAL A 174 18.11 8.46 25.61
CA VAL A 174 16.68 8.19 25.57
C VAL A 174 15.89 9.29 26.26
N ALA A 175 14.95 9.91 25.54
CA ALA A 175 14.02 10.87 26.07
C ALA A 175 12.77 10.20 26.66
N TYR A 176 12.23 9.22 25.91
CA TYR A 176 11.05 8.45 26.32
C TYR A 176 11.21 6.99 25.97
N GLU A 177 10.72 6.10 26.83
CA GLU A 177 10.57 4.67 26.58
C GLU A 177 9.10 4.34 26.39
N GLY A 178 8.79 3.42 25.48
CA GLY A 178 7.41 3.02 25.20
C GLY A 178 7.29 1.79 24.34
N ILE A 179 6.10 1.61 23.79
CA ILE A 179 5.76 0.52 22.90
C ILE A 179 5.44 1.08 21.51
N PHE A 180 6.14 0.58 20.53
CA PHE A 180 5.88 0.90 19.13
C PHE A 180 5.05 -0.20 18.49
N PHE A 181 3.98 0.19 17.83
CA PHE A 181 3.10 -0.65 17.04
C PHE A 181 3.31 -0.28 15.58
N LYS A 182 4.05 -1.13 14.87
CA LYS A 182 4.34 -0.92 13.46
C LYS A 182 3.08 -1.12 12.63
N GLU A 183 2.85 -0.27 11.65
CA GLU A 183 1.76 -0.42 10.68
C GLU A 183 1.99 -1.68 9.84
N CYS A 184 0.96 -2.53 9.72
CA CYS A 184 1.02 -3.73 8.87
C CYS A 184 1.18 -3.38 7.40
N GLY A 185 1.92 -4.22 6.67
CA GLY A 185 2.07 -4.07 5.22
C GLY A 185 3.01 -2.95 4.78
N THR A 186 3.80 -2.39 5.68
CA THR A 186 4.87 -1.44 5.37
C THR A 186 6.22 -1.96 5.86
N ASP A 187 7.24 -1.82 5.03
CA ASP A 187 8.62 -2.11 5.44
C ASP A 187 9.23 -0.98 6.30
N PHE A 188 8.48 0.11 6.46
CA PHE A 188 8.91 1.29 7.21
C PHE A 188 8.55 1.20 8.66
N ASN A 189 9.27 1.91 9.50
CA ASN A 189 8.87 2.12 10.88
C ASN A 189 7.86 3.28 10.94
N ASN A 190 6.69 3.04 10.31
CA ASN A 190 5.53 3.87 10.50
C ASN A 190 4.58 3.17 11.44
N GLY A 191 3.87 3.93 12.23
CA GLY A 191 2.93 3.37 13.19
C GLY A 191 2.63 4.29 14.34
N LEU A 192 2.25 3.66 15.46
CA LEU A 192 1.93 4.35 16.70
C LEU A 192 2.98 4.05 17.76
N PHE A 193 3.44 5.09 18.44
CA PHE A 193 4.27 4.94 19.62
C PHE A 193 3.50 5.38 20.85
N LYS A 194 3.31 4.46 21.81
CA LYS A 194 2.65 4.71 23.09
C LYS A 194 3.70 4.81 24.19
N PHE A 195 3.67 5.89 24.97
CA PHE A 195 4.59 6.12 26.07
C PHE A 195 3.93 6.93 27.18
N MET A 196 4.57 6.96 28.34
CA MET A 196 4.10 7.79 29.46
C MET A 196 4.88 9.09 29.53
N LYS A 197 4.15 10.20 29.67
CA LYS A 197 4.69 11.52 29.97
C LYS A 197 3.79 12.20 30.99
N ASP A 198 4.39 12.76 32.03
CA ASP A 198 3.69 13.48 33.10
C ASP A 198 2.50 12.71 33.70
N ASN A 199 2.66 11.40 33.86
CA ASN A 199 1.65 10.46 34.38
C ASN A 199 0.47 10.20 33.41
N GLU A 200 0.53 10.66 32.17
CA GLU A 200 -0.45 10.41 31.13
C GLU A 200 0.11 9.51 30.04
N THR A 201 -0.73 8.63 29.51
CA THR A 201 -0.36 7.80 28.35
C THR A 201 -0.60 8.59 27.08
N LEU A 202 0.46 8.90 26.37
CA LEU A 202 0.40 9.56 25.06
C LEU A 202 0.56 8.56 23.93
N GLN A 203 -0.10 8.84 22.82
CA GLN A 203 0.06 8.14 21.56
C GLN A 203 0.44 9.14 20.48
N VAL A 204 1.52 8.83 19.76
CA VAL A 204 2.02 9.69 18.69
C VAL A 204 2.25 8.89 17.42
N LEU A 205 2.07 9.52 16.28
CA LEU A 205 2.37 8.92 14.99
C LEU A 205 3.87 8.96 14.72
N VAL A 206 4.41 7.82 14.34
CA VAL A 206 5.77 7.67 13.83
C VAL A 206 5.68 7.61 12.32
N HIS A 207 6.44 8.44 11.64
CA HIS A 207 6.57 8.45 10.20
C HIS A 207 8.04 8.32 9.82
N GLU A 208 8.41 7.18 9.21
CA GLU A 208 9.78 6.91 8.76
C GLU A 208 10.83 7.10 9.88
N ASP A 209 10.63 6.42 10.98
CA ASP A 209 11.44 6.53 12.20
C ASP A 209 11.34 7.89 12.95
N PHE A 210 10.58 8.86 12.46
CA PHE A 210 10.59 10.22 12.99
C PHE A 210 9.24 10.68 13.51
N ILE A 211 9.25 11.51 14.54
CA ILE A 211 8.09 12.15 15.17
C ILE A 211 8.37 13.65 15.24
N THR A 212 7.56 14.44 14.54
CA THR A 212 7.72 15.90 14.50
C THR A 212 7.11 16.59 15.72
N ASP A 213 6.05 16.00 16.28
CA ASP A 213 5.31 16.58 17.41
C ASP A 213 4.84 15.48 18.35
N LEU A 214 4.85 15.77 19.66
CA LEU A 214 4.36 14.89 20.72
C LEU A 214 2.89 15.18 21.06
N THR A 215 2.11 15.77 20.15
CA THR A 215 0.68 15.93 20.35
C THR A 215 -0.01 14.57 20.33
N ASN A 216 -0.87 14.35 21.32
CA ASN A 216 -1.60 13.10 21.45
C ASN A 216 -2.55 12.90 20.27
N VAL A 217 -2.43 11.76 19.58
CA VAL A 217 -3.41 11.37 18.56
C VAL A 217 -4.58 10.72 19.30
N SER A 218 -5.68 11.46 19.47
CA SER A 218 -6.93 10.89 19.94
C SER A 218 -7.42 9.88 18.90
N MET A 219 -7.53 8.61 19.28
CA MET A 219 -8.36 7.68 18.54
C MET A 219 -9.81 8.05 18.85
N ASP A 220 -10.54 8.56 17.87
CA ASP A 220 -11.99 8.65 17.97
C ASP A 220 -12.56 7.25 18.10
N THR A 221 -12.73 6.81 19.34
CA THR A 221 -13.56 5.66 19.70
C THR A 221 -15.02 6.09 19.66
N ASN A 222 -15.53 6.50 18.52
CA ASN A 222 -16.96 6.51 18.27
C ASN A 222 -17.36 5.10 17.80
N VAL A 223 -17.45 4.19 18.75
CA VAL A 223 -18.39 3.08 18.67
C VAL A 223 -19.71 3.68 19.12
N ASP A 224 -20.53 4.11 18.18
CA ASP A 224 -21.94 4.36 18.43
C ASP A 224 -22.57 3.08 18.96
N ASN A 225 -22.67 3.00 20.28
CA ASN A 225 -23.56 2.11 20.99
C ASN A 225 -24.97 2.69 20.92
N ASP A 226 -25.63 2.55 19.78
CA ASP A 226 -27.08 2.68 19.69
C ASP A 226 -27.56 1.68 18.65
N ASP A 227 -27.92 0.50 19.13
CA ASP A 227 -28.99 -0.33 18.62
C ASP A 227 -29.06 -1.65 19.42
N PHE A 228 -29.58 -1.52 20.67
CA PHE A 228 -30.25 -2.59 21.38
C PHE A 228 -31.36 -1.98 22.23
N LEU A 229 -32.55 -1.82 21.64
CA LEU A 229 -33.84 -1.93 22.28
C LEU A 229 -34.88 -2.43 21.27
#